data_2b68e167d7f3f7d4ec7b3b185ba2a79f
#
_entry.id   2b68e167d7f3f7d4ec7b3b185ba2a79f
#
_cell.length_a   1.000
_cell.length_b   1.000
_cell.length_c   1.000
_cell.angle_alpha   90.00
_cell.angle_beta   90.00
_cell.angle_gamma   90.00
#
_symmetry.space_group_name_H-M   'P 1'
#
loop_
_entity.id
_entity.type
_entity.pdbx_description
1 polymer ?
#
loop_
_entity_poly.entity_id
_entity_poly.type
_entity_poly.pdbx_seq_one_letter_code
_entity_poly.pdbx_strand_id
1 'polypeptide(L)'
;VIRRIGTLLAAVTLTLVSTVAGVTLTAGAAHADGCYTWGRTLSEGMSGEDVRQLQVRVAGYPGNGAVLGIDGAYGPATRAAVSRFQQAYGLSADGIAGPQTFNRIYALQDDDCTPVNFSYAEFNDCNSDWSGGAVSASTARFNARVSMWKLQAMRHALGDQQIVVTSAFRSRACNNAVGGSATSRHLYGDAVDLGAGPHSLCRLAQQARNHGFNEILGPGFPGHNDHTHVAHKASRTWSAPNCGI
;
A
#
# COMPACT_ATOMS: atom_id res chain seq x y z
N VAL A 1 -98.80 1.90 -10.76
CA VAL A 1 -97.60 2.28 -10.08
C VAL A 1 -96.60 1.15 -10.25
N ILE A 2 -95.63 1.29 -11.15
CA ILE A 2 -94.61 0.27 -11.50
C ILE A 2 -93.31 0.70 -10.92
N ARG A 3 -92.75 -0.02 -9.94
CA ARG A 3 -91.39 0.16 -9.40
C ARG A 3 -90.44 -0.65 -10.26
N ARG A 4 -89.44 0.02 -10.87
CA ARG A 4 -88.29 -0.61 -11.52
C ARG A 4 -87.26 -0.87 -10.46
N ILE A 5 -86.79 -2.13 -10.37
CA ILE A 5 -85.68 -2.60 -9.55
C ILE A 5 -84.44 -2.52 -10.49
N GLY A 6 -83.46 -1.66 -10.08
CA GLY A 6 -82.19 -1.55 -10.79
C GLY A 6 -81.19 -2.51 -10.16
N THR A 7 -80.65 -3.38 -10.97
CA THR A 7 -79.57 -4.29 -10.60
C THR A 7 -78.22 -3.60 -10.71
N LEU A 8 -77.52 -3.43 -9.59
CA LEU A 8 -76.12 -2.98 -9.57
C LEU A 8 -75.19 -4.17 -9.82
N LEU A 9 -74.45 -4.12 -10.92
CA LEU A 9 -73.29 -4.99 -11.14
C LEU A 9 -72.05 -4.34 -10.49
N ALA A 10 -71.53 -5.02 -9.49
CA ALA A 10 -70.22 -4.62 -8.93
C ALA A 10 -69.12 -5.30 -9.74
N ALA A 11 -68.30 -4.48 -10.40
CA ALA A 11 -67.09 -4.94 -11.08
C ALA A 11 -65.94 -4.98 -10.04
N VAL A 12 -65.42 -6.16 -9.78
CA VAL A 12 -64.23 -6.41 -8.94
C VAL A 12 -63.03 -6.27 -9.87
N THR A 13 -62.30 -5.17 -9.75
CA THR A 13 -60.99 -4.99 -10.40
C THR A 13 -59.88 -5.63 -9.53
N LEU A 14 -59.32 -6.72 -10.01
CA LEU A 14 -58.17 -7.39 -9.43
C LEU A 14 -56.89 -6.63 -9.85
N THR A 15 -56.31 -5.83 -8.94
CA THR A 15 -55.03 -5.18 -9.17
C THR A 15 -53.91 -6.15 -8.82
N LEU A 16 -53.19 -6.63 -9.85
CA LEU A 16 -51.92 -7.34 -9.68
C LEU A 16 -50.83 -6.34 -9.24
N VAL A 17 -50.40 -6.43 -8.00
CA VAL A 17 -49.21 -5.73 -7.51
C VAL A 17 -47.99 -6.57 -7.88
N SER A 18 -47.27 -6.20 -8.92
CA SER A 18 -45.99 -6.77 -9.29
C SER A 18 -44.90 -6.18 -8.35
N THR A 19 -44.44 -6.93 -7.36
CA THR A 19 -43.26 -6.56 -6.57
C THR A 19 -42.00 -6.79 -7.42
N VAL A 20 -41.46 -5.74 -8.00
CA VAL A 20 -40.11 -5.75 -8.57
C VAL A 20 -39.13 -5.73 -7.40
N ALA A 21 -38.51 -6.89 -7.12
CA ALA A 21 -37.36 -6.94 -6.21
C ALA A 21 -36.21 -6.15 -6.85
N GLY A 22 -36.00 -4.93 -6.38
CA GLY A 22 -34.87 -4.10 -6.76
C GLY A 22 -33.57 -4.75 -6.28
N VAL A 23 -32.78 -5.33 -7.18
CA VAL A 23 -31.39 -5.65 -6.93
C VAL A 23 -30.66 -4.32 -6.83
N THR A 24 -30.40 -3.87 -5.61
CA THR A 24 -29.48 -2.76 -5.36
C THR A 24 -28.05 -3.24 -5.67
N LEU A 25 -27.59 -3.00 -6.90
CA LEU A 25 -26.17 -3.01 -7.19
C LEU A 25 -25.55 -1.88 -6.36
N THR A 26 -24.89 -2.24 -5.26
CA THR A 26 -23.96 -1.32 -4.61
C THR A 26 -22.84 -1.04 -5.60
N ALA A 27 -22.93 0.09 -6.29
CA ALA A 27 -21.81 0.63 -7.03
C ALA A 27 -20.67 0.79 -6.01
N GLY A 28 -19.61 0.00 -6.15
CA GLY A 28 -18.38 0.22 -5.42
C GLY A 28 -17.98 1.69 -5.63
N ALA A 29 -17.58 2.38 -4.57
CA ALA A 29 -17.12 3.75 -4.65
C ALA A 29 -16.10 3.85 -5.79
N ALA A 30 -16.41 4.59 -6.83
CA ALA A 30 -15.46 4.96 -7.87
C ALA A 30 -14.42 5.85 -7.17
N HIS A 31 -13.18 5.39 -7.07
CA HIS A 31 -12.07 6.23 -6.63
C HIS A 31 -11.88 7.34 -7.69
N ALA A 32 -12.19 8.58 -7.30
CA ALA A 32 -12.37 9.70 -8.23
C ALA A 32 -11.06 10.28 -8.80
N ASP A 33 -9.90 9.70 -8.50
CA ASP A 33 -8.58 10.33 -8.63
C ASP A 33 -7.51 9.53 -9.39
N GLY A 34 -7.91 8.53 -10.15
CA GLY A 34 -7.02 7.82 -11.07
C GLY A 34 -6.17 6.72 -10.43
N CYS A 35 -6.46 6.29 -9.19
CA CYS A 35 -5.86 5.09 -8.63
C CYS A 35 -6.37 3.85 -9.37
N TYR A 36 -5.50 2.84 -9.47
CA TYR A 36 -5.80 1.66 -10.25
C TYR A 36 -6.99 0.87 -9.68
N THR A 37 -7.94 0.55 -10.55
CA THR A 37 -9.10 -0.29 -10.24
C THR A 37 -9.00 -1.62 -10.96
N TRP A 38 -9.08 -2.74 -10.22
CA TRP A 38 -8.98 -4.07 -10.81
C TRP A 38 -10.33 -4.55 -11.34
N GLY A 39 -10.38 -4.89 -12.61
CA GLY A 39 -11.56 -5.44 -13.29
C GLY A 39 -11.56 -6.97 -13.43
N ARG A 40 -10.51 -7.66 -12.98
CA ARG A 40 -10.38 -9.13 -13.06
C ARG A 40 -9.63 -9.68 -11.85
N THR A 41 -9.91 -10.92 -11.49
CA THR A 41 -9.10 -11.68 -10.53
C THR A 41 -7.71 -11.95 -11.11
N LEU A 42 -6.68 -11.84 -10.26
CA LEU A 42 -5.29 -12.07 -10.64
C LEU A 42 -4.74 -13.32 -9.91
N SER A 43 -4.01 -14.14 -10.63
CA SER A 43 -3.39 -15.37 -10.12
C SER A 43 -2.07 -15.67 -10.82
N GLU A 44 -1.34 -16.66 -10.31
CA GLU A 44 -0.06 -17.09 -10.86
C GLU A 44 -0.16 -17.41 -12.36
N GLY A 45 0.84 -16.98 -13.13
CA GLY A 45 0.92 -17.07 -14.59
C GLY A 45 0.38 -15.84 -15.33
N MET A 46 -0.37 -14.95 -14.64
CA MET A 46 -0.85 -13.71 -15.27
C MET A 46 0.22 -12.62 -15.31
N SER A 47 0.07 -11.66 -16.23
CA SER A 47 0.94 -10.49 -16.33
C SER A 47 0.17 -9.26 -16.80
N GLY A 48 0.75 -8.09 -16.56
CA GLY A 48 0.19 -6.81 -16.98
C GLY A 48 0.40 -5.69 -15.96
N GLU A 49 -0.10 -4.51 -16.29
CA GLU A 49 -0.03 -3.35 -15.38
C GLU A 49 -0.87 -3.58 -14.12
N ASP A 50 -1.99 -4.30 -14.23
CA ASP A 50 -2.82 -4.70 -13.10
C ASP A 50 -2.06 -5.56 -12.08
N VAL A 51 -1.19 -6.46 -12.53
CA VAL A 51 -0.28 -7.25 -11.68
C VAL A 51 0.77 -6.33 -11.05
N ARG A 52 1.37 -5.42 -11.84
CA ARG A 52 2.35 -4.46 -11.34
C ARG A 52 1.77 -3.56 -10.25
N GLN A 53 0.54 -3.09 -10.43
CA GLN A 53 -0.18 -2.29 -9.44
C GLN A 53 -0.47 -3.09 -8.16
N LEU A 54 -0.83 -4.37 -8.28
CA LEU A 54 -0.98 -5.27 -7.13
C LEU A 54 0.35 -5.44 -6.38
N GLN A 55 1.44 -5.71 -7.11
CA GLN A 55 2.78 -5.88 -6.52
C GLN A 55 3.21 -4.68 -5.67
N VAL A 56 2.89 -3.44 -6.10
CA VAL A 56 3.12 -2.23 -5.30
C VAL A 56 2.41 -2.31 -3.95
N ARG A 57 1.11 -2.70 -3.92
CA ARG A 57 0.29 -2.73 -2.70
C ARG A 57 0.68 -3.86 -1.73
N VAL A 58 1.22 -4.94 -2.26
CA VAL A 58 1.68 -6.08 -1.45
C VAL A 58 3.20 -6.12 -1.28
N ALA A 59 3.92 -5.05 -1.67
CA ALA A 59 5.38 -4.97 -1.61
C ALA A 59 5.97 -5.19 -0.21
N GLY A 60 5.21 -4.90 0.83
CA GLY A 60 5.58 -5.10 2.22
C GLY A 60 5.34 -6.52 2.78
N TYR A 61 4.94 -7.49 1.95
CA TYR A 61 4.66 -8.88 2.34
C TYR A 61 5.56 -9.94 1.68
N PRO A 62 6.82 -9.66 1.35
CA PRO A 62 7.65 -10.65 0.63
C PRO A 62 8.10 -11.80 1.53
N GLY A 63 8.11 -11.60 2.86
CA GLY A 63 8.70 -12.47 3.86
C GLY A 63 10.11 -12.06 4.26
N ASN A 64 10.66 -12.73 5.29
CA ASN A 64 11.94 -12.37 5.87
C ASN A 64 13.07 -12.42 4.83
N GLY A 65 13.77 -11.31 4.71
CA GLY A 65 14.94 -11.15 3.85
C GLY A 65 14.65 -11.14 2.35
N ALA A 66 13.38 -11.23 1.95
CA ALA A 66 13.00 -11.15 0.55
C ALA A 66 12.59 -9.72 0.15
N VAL A 67 12.66 -9.43 -1.14
CA VAL A 67 12.13 -8.24 -1.79
C VAL A 67 11.24 -8.69 -2.93
N LEU A 68 10.04 -8.17 -3.00
CA LEU A 68 9.14 -8.46 -4.12
C LEU A 68 9.53 -7.61 -5.33
N GLY A 69 9.77 -8.25 -6.48
CA GLY A 69 9.90 -7.57 -7.77
C GLY A 69 8.58 -6.92 -8.17
N ILE A 70 8.67 -5.70 -8.72
CA ILE A 70 7.51 -4.98 -9.27
C ILE A 70 7.67 -4.99 -10.80
N ASP A 71 7.56 -6.18 -11.37
CA ASP A 71 7.83 -6.50 -12.77
C ASP A 71 6.58 -6.72 -13.62
N GLY A 72 5.39 -6.75 -12.99
CA GLY A 72 4.13 -7.02 -13.66
C GLY A 72 3.91 -8.49 -14.01
N ALA A 73 4.73 -9.42 -13.50
CA ALA A 73 4.57 -10.85 -13.68
C ALA A 73 4.09 -11.51 -12.38
N TYR A 74 2.94 -12.16 -12.41
CA TYR A 74 2.39 -12.87 -11.25
C TYR A 74 3.07 -14.23 -11.10
N GLY A 75 4.28 -14.21 -10.58
CA GLY A 75 5.05 -15.43 -10.28
C GLY A 75 4.81 -15.95 -8.85
N PRO A 76 5.53 -17.03 -8.45
CA PRO A 76 5.42 -17.62 -7.10
C PRO A 76 5.69 -16.60 -5.98
N ALA A 77 6.61 -15.64 -6.18
CA ALA A 77 6.90 -14.58 -5.19
C ALA A 77 5.69 -13.65 -4.98
N THR A 78 5.01 -13.26 -6.07
CA THR A 78 3.79 -12.45 -6.00
C THR A 78 2.66 -13.22 -5.32
N ARG A 79 2.45 -14.49 -5.69
CA ARG A 79 1.47 -15.36 -5.02
C ARG A 79 1.72 -15.45 -3.52
N ALA A 80 2.96 -15.67 -3.11
CA ALA A 80 3.33 -15.77 -1.69
C ALA A 80 3.12 -14.43 -0.96
N ALA A 81 3.40 -13.28 -1.59
CA ALA A 81 3.15 -11.96 -1.02
C ALA A 81 1.65 -11.68 -0.86
N VAL A 82 0.83 -12.03 -1.86
CA VAL A 82 -0.63 -11.92 -1.78
C VAL A 82 -1.19 -12.81 -0.66
N SER A 83 -0.74 -14.06 -0.56
CA SER A 83 -1.17 -14.97 0.51
C SER A 83 -0.83 -14.42 1.90
N ARG A 84 0.37 -13.83 2.10
CA ARG A 84 0.73 -13.18 3.39
C ARG A 84 -0.08 -11.92 3.67
N PHE A 85 -0.37 -11.12 2.64
CA PHE A 85 -1.28 -9.98 2.76
C PHE A 85 -2.67 -10.44 3.21
N GLN A 86 -3.22 -11.44 2.55
CA GLN A 86 -4.52 -12.02 2.90
C GLN A 86 -4.53 -12.53 4.34
N GLN A 87 -3.50 -13.28 4.74
CA GLN A 87 -3.35 -13.77 6.10
C GLN A 87 -3.29 -12.65 7.13
N ALA A 88 -2.51 -11.59 6.86
CA ALA A 88 -2.37 -10.44 7.75
C ALA A 88 -3.70 -9.74 8.03
N TYR A 89 -4.60 -9.72 7.05
CA TYR A 89 -5.91 -9.08 7.16
C TYR A 89 -7.08 -10.06 7.38
N GLY A 90 -6.79 -11.32 7.75
CA GLY A 90 -7.83 -12.31 8.08
C GLY A 90 -8.68 -12.75 6.88
N LEU A 91 -8.16 -12.63 5.66
CA LEU A 91 -8.79 -13.12 4.45
C LEU A 91 -8.39 -14.59 4.18
N SER A 92 -9.10 -15.27 3.27
CA SER A 92 -8.66 -16.56 2.74
C SER A 92 -7.29 -16.41 2.07
N ALA A 93 -6.26 -17.08 2.61
CA ALA A 93 -4.87 -16.93 2.19
C ALA A 93 -4.50 -17.87 1.02
N ASP A 94 -5.27 -17.81 -0.07
CA ASP A 94 -5.13 -18.68 -1.25
C ASP A 94 -4.07 -18.17 -2.25
N GLY A 95 -3.61 -16.93 -2.08
CA GLY A 95 -2.68 -16.29 -3.00
C GLY A 95 -3.31 -15.93 -4.35
N ILE A 96 -4.63 -15.77 -4.41
CA ILE A 96 -5.38 -15.30 -5.58
C ILE A 96 -5.98 -13.93 -5.24
N ALA A 97 -5.60 -12.89 -5.97
CA ALA A 97 -6.12 -11.55 -5.73
C ALA A 97 -7.47 -11.37 -6.44
N GLY A 98 -8.53 -11.61 -5.70
CA GLY A 98 -9.93 -11.41 -6.12
C GLY A 98 -10.58 -10.23 -5.39
N PRO A 99 -11.92 -10.07 -5.50
CA PRO A 99 -12.66 -8.93 -4.95
C PRO A 99 -12.40 -8.67 -3.48
N GLN A 100 -12.28 -9.70 -2.62
CA GLN A 100 -12.00 -9.53 -1.20
C GLN A 100 -10.61 -8.90 -0.97
N THR A 101 -9.60 -9.35 -1.71
CA THR A 101 -8.24 -8.80 -1.66
C THR A 101 -8.23 -7.34 -2.13
N PHE A 102 -8.88 -7.04 -3.25
CA PHE A 102 -8.96 -5.68 -3.78
C PHE A 102 -9.74 -4.73 -2.87
N ASN A 103 -10.86 -5.16 -2.30
CA ASN A 103 -11.62 -4.36 -1.34
C ASN A 103 -10.77 -4.01 -0.10
N ARG A 104 -9.94 -4.94 0.38
CA ARG A 104 -9.01 -4.63 1.48
C ARG A 104 -7.94 -3.64 1.05
N ILE A 105 -7.38 -3.77 -0.16
CA ILE A 105 -6.41 -2.80 -0.70
C ILE A 105 -7.05 -1.42 -0.81
N TYR A 106 -8.27 -1.29 -1.36
CA TYR A 106 -8.99 -0.02 -1.46
C TYR A 106 -9.24 0.62 -0.09
N ALA A 107 -9.58 -0.18 0.93
CA ALA A 107 -9.76 0.32 2.30
C ALA A 107 -8.46 0.80 2.97
N LEU A 108 -7.31 0.43 2.43
CA LEU A 108 -5.99 0.85 2.91
C LEU A 108 -5.37 1.97 2.05
N GLN A 109 -6.03 2.38 0.98
CA GLN A 109 -5.53 3.32 -0.02
C GLN A 109 -6.21 4.66 0.13
N ASP A 110 -5.42 5.73 0.11
CA ASP A 110 -5.89 7.10 0.04
C ASP A 110 -6.06 7.55 -1.43
N ASP A 111 -6.68 8.71 -1.62
CA ASP A 111 -7.07 9.26 -2.92
C ASP A 111 -5.88 9.48 -3.88
N ASP A 112 -4.68 9.70 -3.39
CA ASP A 112 -3.46 9.85 -4.19
C ASP A 112 -2.68 8.54 -4.39
N CYS A 113 -3.31 7.39 -4.09
CA CYS A 113 -2.79 6.03 -4.21
C CYS A 113 -1.70 5.66 -3.19
N THR A 114 -1.44 6.52 -2.22
CA THR A 114 -0.64 6.17 -1.04
C THR A 114 -1.47 5.35 -0.06
N PRO A 115 -0.86 4.63 0.88
CA PRO A 115 -1.64 4.02 1.94
C PRO A 115 -2.12 5.08 2.94
N VAL A 116 -3.31 4.89 3.50
CA VAL A 116 -4.02 5.85 4.39
C VAL A 116 -3.25 6.37 5.61
N ASN A 117 -2.10 5.80 5.95
CA ASN A 117 -1.30 6.21 7.09
C ASN A 117 0.01 6.90 6.71
N PHE A 118 0.26 7.13 5.42
CA PHE A 118 1.47 7.79 4.91
C PHE A 118 1.11 8.70 3.74
N SER A 119 1.74 9.86 3.65
CA SER A 119 1.48 10.85 2.62
C SER A 119 2.73 11.26 1.86
N TYR A 120 2.56 11.73 0.63
CA TYR A 120 3.68 12.32 -0.13
C TYR A 120 4.28 13.56 0.54
N ALA A 121 3.50 14.32 1.30
CA ALA A 121 4.00 15.48 2.04
C ALA A 121 5.03 15.07 3.10
N GLU A 122 4.73 14.02 3.87
CA GLU A 122 5.62 13.45 4.88
C GLU A 122 6.92 12.87 4.28
N PHE A 123 6.89 12.46 3.01
CA PHE A 123 8.03 11.87 2.31
C PHE A 123 8.86 12.88 1.51
N ASN A 124 8.50 14.15 1.49
CA ASN A 124 9.17 15.18 0.69
C ASN A 124 9.29 16.51 1.41
N ASP A 125 9.79 16.51 2.62
CA ASP A 125 9.98 17.71 3.44
C ASP A 125 10.97 18.71 2.82
N CYS A 126 11.90 18.19 2.04
CA CYS A 126 13.05 18.92 1.55
C CYS A 126 12.83 19.54 0.17
N ASN A 127 11.91 18.99 -0.64
CA ASN A 127 11.66 19.44 -2.01
C ASN A 127 10.28 18.99 -2.50
N SER A 128 9.34 19.90 -2.52
CA SER A 128 7.93 19.63 -2.79
C SER A 128 7.61 19.17 -4.22
N ASP A 129 8.51 19.38 -5.20
CA ASP A 129 8.29 18.98 -6.60
C ASP A 129 8.95 17.65 -6.99
N TRP A 130 9.61 16.98 -6.04
CA TRP A 130 10.33 15.71 -6.23
C TRP A 130 11.50 15.78 -7.22
N SER A 131 11.91 16.97 -7.66
CA SER A 131 13.02 17.17 -8.60
C SER A 131 14.38 17.19 -7.91
N GLY A 132 15.44 17.20 -8.71
CA GLY A 132 16.82 17.38 -8.24
C GLY A 132 17.42 16.15 -7.50
N GLY A 133 16.77 15.01 -7.50
CA GLY A 133 17.32 13.75 -7.02
C GLY A 133 18.28 13.06 -8.00
N ALA A 134 18.42 11.74 -7.86
CA ALA A 134 19.23 10.92 -8.76
C ALA A 134 18.42 10.30 -9.91
N VAL A 135 17.09 10.37 -9.83
CA VAL A 135 16.14 9.88 -10.84
C VAL A 135 15.11 10.97 -11.17
N SER A 136 14.25 10.74 -12.15
CA SER A 136 13.16 11.68 -12.47
C SER A 136 12.21 11.84 -11.28
N ALA A 137 11.56 13.02 -11.19
CA ALA A 137 10.57 13.30 -10.14
C ALA A 137 9.45 12.23 -10.07
N SER A 138 8.98 11.78 -11.22
CA SER A 138 7.96 10.71 -11.30
C SER A 138 8.49 9.37 -10.78
N THR A 139 9.73 9.03 -11.07
CA THR A 139 10.38 7.80 -10.56
C THR A 139 10.59 7.90 -9.05
N ALA A 140 11.10 9.04 -8.54
CA ALA A 140 11.29 9.23 -7.10
C ALA A 140 9.96 9.11 -6.34
N ARG A 141 8.90 9.76 -6.84
CA ARG A 141 7.56 9.67 -6.27
C ARG A 141 6.98 8.26 -6.31
N PHE A 142 7.19 7.52 -7.41
CA PHE A 142 6.80 6.11 -7.49
C PHE A 142 7.54 5.25 -6.46
N ASN A 143 8.85 5.42 -6.32
CA ASN A 143 9.68 4.69 -5.35
C ASN A 143 9.24 4.98 -3.91
N ALA A 144 8.93 6.24 -3.59
CA ALA A 144 8.40 6.63 -2.30
C ALA A 144 7.07 5.94 -2.01
N ARG A 145 6.15 5.87 -2.98
CA ARG A 145 4.89 5.14 -2.83
C ARG A 145 5.08 3.66 -2.53
N VAL A 146 6.05 3.00 -3.19
CA VAL A 146 6.40 1.60 -2.87
C VAL A 146 6.90 1.49 -1.44
N SER A 147 7.74 2.42 -0.97
CA SER A 147 8.24 2.44 0.41
C SER A 147 7.12 2.68 1.42
N MET A 148 6.15 3.54 1.11
CA MET A 148 4.95 3.75 1.95
C MET A 148 4.13 2.48 2.11
N TRP A 149 3.89 1.72 1.03
CA TRP A 149 3.17 0.44 1.11
C TRP A 149 3.93 -0.63 1.90
N LYS A 150 5.27 -0.63 1.86
CA LYS A 150 6.09 -1.48 2.74
C LYS A 150 5.95 -1.05 4.19
N LEU A 151 5.98 0.24 4.48
CA LEU A 151 5.78 0.77 5.83
C LEU A 151 4.36 0.54 6.35
N GLN A 152 3.34 0.58 5.48
CA GLN A 152 1.97 0.25 5.87
C GLN A 152 1.86 -1.21 6.34
N ALA A 153 2.51 -2.15 5.65
CA ALA A 153 2.58 -3.54 6.07
C ALA A 153 3.33 -3.70 7.41
N MET A 154 4.45 -2.99 7.54
CA MET A 154 5.25 -2.99 8.77
C MET A 154 4.48 -2.37 9.95
N ARG A 155 3.75 -1.28 9.72
CA ARG A 155 2.87 -0.64 10.71
C ARG A 155 1.82 -1.62 11.21
N HIS A 156 1.15 -2.35 10.30
CA HIS A 156 0.16 -3.36 10.66
C HIS A 156 0.79 -4.49 11.50
N ALA A 157 1.96 -5.00 11.13
CA ALA A 157 2.69 -6.00 11.91
C ALA A 157 3.16 -5.49 13.29
N LEU A 158 3.23 -4.19 13.48
CA LEU A 158 3.56 -3.50 14.74
C LEU A 158 2.32 -3.11 15.56
N GLY A 159 1.14 -3.64 15.23
CA GLY A 159 -0.11 -3.40 15.98
C GLY A 159 -0.78 -2.08 15.63
N ASP A 160 -0.62 -1.62 14.40
CA ASP A 160 -1.25 -0.41 13.83
C ASP A 160 -0.89 0.90 14.56
N GLN A 161 0.23 0.91 15.28
CA GLN A 161 0.78 2.10 15.92
C GLN A 161 1.56 2.96 14.89
N GLN A 162 1.66 4.26 15.15
CA GLN A 162 2.37 5.18 14.27
C GLN A 162 3.84 4.75 14.08
N ILE A 163 4.33 4.84 12.85
CA ILE A 163 5.75 4.85 12.51
C ILE A 163 6.11 6.31 12.20
N VAL A 164 7.10 6.85 12.91
CA VAL A 164 7.54 8.24 12.74
C VAL A 164 8.52 8.29 11.57
N VAL A 165 8.16 8.99 10.51
CA VAL A 165 9.07 9.31 9.40
C VAL A 165 9.79 10.62 9.74
N THR A 166 11.12 10.62 9.72
CA THR A 166 11.93 11.80 10.01
C THR A 166 12.62 12.38 8.77
N SER A 167 12.78 11.58 7.72
CA SER A 167 13.28 12.03 6.42
C SER A 167 12.99 10.96 5.37
N ALA A 168 12.73 11.37 4.12
CA ALA A 168 12.60 10.44 3.00
C ALA A 168 13.28 10.99 1.74
N PHE A 169 12.54 11.41 0.71
CA PHE A 169 13.17 11.93 -0.50
C PHE A 169 13.99 13.19 -0.21
N ARG A 170 15.18 13.27 -0.80
CA ARG A 170 16.05 14.46 -0.77
C ARG A 170 16.50 14.81 -2.18
N SER A 171 16.39 16.08 -2.56
CA SER A 171 17.14 16.59 -3.70
C SER A 171 18.64 16.57 -3.40
N ARG A 172 19.50 16.65 -4.42
CA ARG A 172 20.96 16.74 -4.21
C ARG A 172 21.34 17.92 -3.32
N ALA A 173 20.69 19.08 -3.52
CA ALA A 173 20.94 20.27 -2.71
C ALA A 173 20.62 19.98 -1.23
N CYS A 174 19.48 19.37 -0.96
CA CYS A 174 19.07 19.01 0.38
C CYS A 174 19.98 17.96 1.00
N ASN A 175 20.30 16.91 0.26
CA ASN A 175 21.21 15.86 0.71
C ASN A 175 22.59 16.40 1.08
N ASN A 176 23.12 17.35 0.28
CA ASN A 176 24.40 18.00 0.57
C ASN A 176 24.33 18.88 1.84
N ALA A 177 23.20 19.58 2.03
CA ALA A 177 23.00 20.44 3.20
C ALA A 177 23.02 19.67 4.53
N VAL A 178 22.57 18.40 4.51
CA VAL A 178 22.59 17.51 5.70
C VAL A 178 23.83 16.61 5.75
N GLY A 179 24.82 16.80 4.86
CA GLY A 179 26.04 15.98 4.82
C GLY A 179 25.81 14.54 4.33
N GLY A 180 24.74 14.29 3.58
CA GLY A 180 24.41 12.96 3.08
C GLY A 180 25.38 12.48 1.99
N SER A 181 25.56 11.16 1.87
CA SER A 181 26.37 10.55 0.83
C SER A 181 25.90 10.90 -0.56
N ALA A 182 26.82 11.10 -1.53
CA ALA A 182 26.51 11.34 -2.94
C ALA A 182 25.76 10.17 -3.60
N THR A 183 25.84 8.98 -3.01
CA THR A 183 25.13 7.75 -3.46
C THR A 183 23.95 7.39 -2.56
N SER A 184 23.48 8.33 -1.71
CA SER A 184 22.38 8.13 -0.79
C SER A 184 21.10 7.67 -1.50
N ARG A 185 20.41 6.69 -0.93
CA ARG A 185 19.13 6.18 -1.45
C ARG A 185 17.99 7.20 -1.32
N HIS A 186 18.10 8.18 -0.44
CA HIS A 186 17.17 9.30 -0.37
C HIS A 186 17.06 10.08 -1.70
N LEU A 187 18.16 10.15 -2.47
CA LEU A 187 18.18 10.78 -3.79
C LEU A 187 17.30 10.04 -4.83
N TYR A 188 16.93 8.80 -4.57
CA TYR A 188 16.12 7.94 -5.45
C TYR A 188 14.66 7.88 -5.01
N GLY A 189 14.32 8.42 -3.83
CA GLY A 189 12.99 8.36 -3.25
C GLY A 189 12.61 7.00 -2.64
N ASP A 190 13.54 6.06 -2.54
CA ASP A 190 13.30 4.71 -2.02
C ASP A 190 13.95 4.45 -0.66
N ALA A 191 14.39 5.50 0.03
CA ALA A 191 14.87 5.46 1.40
C ALA A 191 13.97 6.26 2.34
N VAL A 192 13.89 5.80 3.59
CA VAL A 192 13.15 6.45 4.66
C VAL A 192 13.91 6.32 5.96
N ASP A 193 14.10 7.43 6.66
CA ASP A 193 14.63 7.48 8.03
C ASP A 193 13.46 7.45 9.02
N LEU A 194 13.50 6.48 9.93
CA LEU A 194 12.45 6.23 10.92
C LEU A 194 12.94 6.64 12.31
N GLY A 195 12.24 7.58 12.92
CA GLY A 195 12.51 8.06 14.27
C GLY A 195 11.93 7.16 15.35
N ALA A 196 12.45 7.30 16.57
CA ALA A 196 11.85 6.68 17.74
C ALA A 196 10.46 7.33 18.02
N GLY A 197 9.54 6.51 18.49
CA GLY A 197 8.18 6.90 18.84
C GLY A 197 7.52 5.82 19.67
N PRO A 198 6.33 5.33 19.31
CA PRO A 198 5.74 4.14 19.95
C PRO A 198 6.64 2.91 19.88
N HIS A 199 7.52 2.87 18.86
CA HIS A 199 8.47 1.78 18.66
C HIS A 199 9.91 2.26 18.85
N SER A 200 10.75 1.41 19.46
CA SER A 200 12.19 1.67 19.52
C SER A 200 12.82 1.50 18.14
N LEU A 201 13.94 2.18 17.90
CA LEU A 201 14.70 2.08 16.65
C LEU A 201 15.07 0.63 16.33
N CYS A 202 15.49 -0.16 17.36
CA CYS A 202 15.79 -1.57 17.16
C CYS A 202 14.58 -2.40 16.73
N ARG A 203 13.40 -2.10 17.26
CA ARG A 203 12.16 -2.78 16.84
C ARG A 203 11.83 -2.48 15.40
N LEU A 204 12.01 -1.22 14.96
CA LEU A 204 11.83 -0.81 13.58
C LEU A 204 12.83 -1.52 12.64
N ALA A 205 14.13 -1.53 12.99
CA ALA A 205 15.16 -2.21 12.23
C ALA A 205 14.90 -3.72 12.09
N GLN A 206 14.51 -4.38 13.18
CA GLN A 206 14.18 -5.81 13.18
C GLN A 206 12.96 -6.13 12.30
N GLN A 207 11.92 -5.29 12.32
CA GLN A 207 10.73 -5.50 11.51
C GLN A 207 10.97 -5.21 10.02
N ALA A 208 11.79 -4.22 9.68
CA ALA A 208 12.09 -3.87 8.30
C ALA A 208 12.61 -5.06 7.46
N ARG A 209 13.30 -6.03 8.10
CA ARG A 209 13.76 -7.28 7.45
C ARG A 209 12.64 -8.13 6.86
N ASN A 210 11.43 -8.03 7.43
CA ASN A 210 10.27 -8.83 7.02
C ASN A 210 9.41 -8.12 5.96
N HIS A 211 9.65 -6.81 5.75
CA HIS A 211 8.78 -5.94 4.97
C HIS A 211 9.42 -5.37 3.70
N GLY A 212 10.38 -6.12 3.11
CA GLY A 212 10.90 -5.83 1.78
C GLY A 212 11.95 -4.72 1.72
N PHE A 213 12.55 -4.34 2.85
CA PHE A 213 13.72 -3.46 2.87
C PHE A 213 15.01 -4.28 2.89
N ASN A 214 15.90 -4.03 1.94
CA ASN A 214 17.16 -4.73 1.84
C ASN A 214 18.39 -3.87 2.17
N GLU A 215 18.22 -2.56 2.40
CA GLU A 215 19.17 -1.74 3.15
C GLU A 215 18.51 -1.34 4.47
N ILE A 216 19.16 -1.69 5.59
CA ILE A 216 18.74 -1.34 6.95
C ILE A 216 19.99 -0.92 7.71
N LEU A 217 20.03 0.35 8.11
CA LEU A 217 21.09 0.90 8.94
C LEU A 217 20.44 1.46 10.21
N GLY A 218 21.02 1.19 11.37
CA GLY A 218 20.40 1.62 12.63
C GLY A 218 21.40 1.68 13.78
N PRO A 219 20.92 1.71 15.03
CA PRO A 219 21.78 1.90 16.21
C PRO A 219 23.01 1.01 16.22
N GLY A 220 24.17 1.65 16.37
CA GLY A 220 25.50 1.01 16.29
C GLY A 220 26.18 1.15 14.92
N PHE A 221 25.45 1.52 13.86
CA PHE A 221 26.05 1.91 12.58
C PHE A 221 26.41 3.42 12.63
N PRO A 222 27.59 3.84 12.14
CA PRO A 222 28.00 5.24 12.20
C PRO A 222 26.95 6.18 11.56
N GLY A 223 26.57 7.23 12.31
CA GLY A 223 25.57 8.21 11.84
C GLY A 223 24.11 7.77 11.95
N HIS A 224 23.80 6.58 12.54
CA HIS A 224 22.42 6.04 12.61
C HIS A 224 22.02 5.63 14.04
N ASN A 225 22.52 6.34 15.07
CA ASN A 225 22.16 6.04 16.45
C ASN A 225 20.82 6.67 16.88
N ASP A 226 20.33 7.65 16.16
CA ASP A 226 19.12 8.45 16.43
C ASP A 226 17.94 8.12 15.52
N HIS A 227 18.17 7.29 14.48
CA HIS A 227 17.14 6.82 13.55
C HIS A 227 17.44 5.42 13.02
N THR A 228 16.44 4.81 12.40
CA THR A 228 16.61 3.60 11.59
C THR A 228 16.37 3.95 10.12
N HIS A 229 17.44 3.90 9.34
CA HIS A 229 17.37 4.04 7.88
C HIS A 229 16.91 2.74 7.23
N VAL A 230 15.91 2.80 6.37
CA VAL A 230 15.43 1.68 5.56
C VAL A 230 15.37 2.08 4.10
N ALA A 231 15.84 1.22 3.20
CA ALA A 231 15.85 1.53 1.77
C ALA A 231 15.77 0.30 0.87
N HIS A 232 15.58 0.56 -0.43
CA HIS A 232 15.75 -0.42 -1.48
C HIS A 232 17.12 -0.24 -2.16
N LYS A 233 17.89 -1.34 -2.29
CA LYS A 233 19.21 -1.37 -2.91
C LYS A 233 19.39 -2.66 -3.72
N ALA A 234 20.30 -2.66 -4.66
CA ALA A 234 20.58 -3.85 -5.47
C ALA A 234 21.14 -5.03 -4.64
N SER A 235 21.96 -4.72 -3.63
CA SER A 235 22.53 -5.71 -2.71
C SER A 235 22.01 -5.48 -1.30
N ARG A 236 21.82 -6.59 -0.55
CA ARG A 236 21.39 -6.49 0.84
C ARG A 236 22.50 -5.93 1.73
N THR A 237 22.17 -4.94 2.54
CA THR A 237 23.03 -4.37 3.58
C THR A 237 22.21 -4.18 4.85
N TRP A 238 22.42 -5.02 5.87
CA TRP A 238 21.79 -4.88 7.16
C TRP A 238 22.85 -4.65 8.20
N SER A 239 22.81 -3.53 8.89
CA SER A 239 23.76 -3.17 9.94
C SER A 239 23.10 -2.27 10.99
N ALA A 240 22.69 -2.89 12.07
CA ALA A 240 22.26 -2.23 13.30
C ALA A 240 22.82 -3.05 14.48
N PRO A 241 24.16 -2.99 14.72
CA PRO A 241 24.84 -3.88 15.67
C PRO A 241 24.25 -3.85 17.07
N ASN A 242 23.83 -2.68 17.56
CA ASN A 242 23.22 -2.55 18.89
C ASN A 242 21.81 -3.18 18.95
N CYS A 243 21.25 -3.60 17.79
CA CYS A 243 19.93 -4.23 17.67
C CYS A 243 20.02 -5.72 17.31
N GLY A 244 21.22 -6.28 17.23
CA GLY A 244 21.45 -7.67 16.81
C GLY A 244 21.25 -7.90 15.30
N ILE A 245 21.55 -6.90 14.47
CA ILE A 245 21.44 -6.97 12.99
C ILE A 245 22.78 -6.63 12.36
#